data_6022fec4c747a124e89570399aab4de1
#
_entry.id   6022fec4c747a124e89570399aab4de1
#
_cell.length_a   1.000
_cell.length_b   1.000
_cell.length_c   1.000
_cell.angle_alpha   90.00
_cell.angle_beta   90.00
_cell.angle_gamma   90.00
#
_symmetry.space_group_name_H-M   'P 1'
#
loop_
_entity.id
_entity.type
_entity.pdbx_description
1 polymer ?
#
loop_
_entity_poly.entity_id
_entity_poly.type
_entity_poly.pdbx_seq_one_letter_code
_entity_poly.pdbx_strand_id
1 'polypeptide(L)'
;MNASLTDSDQYTLSTRVAADQGAYHVSIDAGPYHIAYADVRPTCSSVELSVDVALGNAAPRLRRRLIDAVFDLDVMRTPRTLLATLPLGDVDLLDDVAQHCVNVHTRAAGHSCLVDGRLLG
;
A
#
# COMPACT_ATOMS: atom_id res chain seq x y z
N MET A 1 13.97 24.09 -17.42
CA MET A 1 13.41 23.64 -16.98
C MET A 1 13.63 23.03 -16.12
N ASN A 2 13.44 22.50 -15.98
CA ASN A 2 13.49 22.26 -14.97
C ASN A 2 13.38 21.01 -14.50
N ALA A 3 14.41 20.51 -14.29
CA ALA A 3 14.47 19.32 -13.57
C ALA A 3 13.76 19.43 -12.27
N SER A 4 13.33 20.60 -12.01
CA SER A 4 12.54 20.84 -10.83
C SER A 4 11.14 20.27 -10.92
N LEU A 5 10.76 19.80 -12.09
CA LEU A 5 9.56 18.99 -12.15
C LEU A 5 9.85 17.73 -11.39
N THR A 6 9.41 17.71 -10.19
CA THR A 6 9.60 16.57 -9.31
C THR A 6 8.65 15.47 -9.67
N ASP A 7 8.89 14.30 -9.11
CA ASP A 7 7.96 13.19 -9.31
C ASP A 7 6.55 13.56 -8.87
N SER A 8 6.42 14.43 -7.87
CA SER A 8 5.10 14.84 -7.41
C SER A 8 4.36 15.68 -8.45
N ASP A 9 5.04 16.29 -9.40
CA ASP A 9 4.37 16.98 -10.51
C ASP A 9 3.94 16.01 -11.59
N GLN A 10 4.63 14.89 -11.73
CA GLN A 10 4.32 13.88 -12.74
C GLN A 10 3.32 12.83 -12.23
N TYR A 11 3.24 12.64 -10.93
CA TYR A 11 2.45 11.57 -10.33
C TYR A 11 1.41 12.15 -9.41
N THR A 12 0.22 11.58 -9.47
CA THR A 12 -0.91 12.00 -8.64
C THR A 12 -1.24 10.89 -7.66
N LEU A 13 -1.31 11.24 -6.39
CA LEU A 13 -1.78 10.35 -5.33
C LEU A 13 -3.28 10.58 -5.17
N SER A 14 -4.06 9.51 -5.26
CA SER A 14 -5.52 9.57 -5.17
C SER A 14 -6.02 8.55 -4.17
N THR A 15 -7.05 8.92 -3.42
CA THR A 15 -7.74 7.99 -2.51
C THR A 15 -9.21 8.02 -2.82
N ARG A 16 -9.79 6.84 -3.03
CA ARG A 16 -11.23 6.69 -3.24
C ARG A 16 -11.80 5.74 -2.21
N VAL A 17 -13.02 6.01 -1.79
CA VAL A 17 -13.73 5.20 -0.80
C VAL A 17 -14.94 4.58 -1.48
N ALA A 18 -15.08 3.26 -1.37
CA ALA A 18 -16.29 2.57 -1.80
C ALA A 18 -17.28 2.68 -0.66
N ALA A 19 -18.25 3.58 -0.80
CA ALA A 19 -19.12 4.01 0.29
C ALA A 19 -19.94 2.87 0.90
N ASP A 20 -20.32 1.89 0.08
CA ASP A 20 -21.18 0.80 0.54
C ASP A 20 -20.42 -0.34 1.23
N GLN A 21 -19.10 -0.38 1.11
CA GLN A 21 -18.29 -1.47 1.65
C GLN A 21 -17.21 -1.01 2.63
N GLY A 22 -17.03 0.30 2.79
CA GLY A 22 -15.97 0.82 3.63
C GLY A 22 -14.57 0.54 3.11
N ALA A 23 -14.44 0.15 1.85
CA ALA A 23 -13.15 -0.15 1.24
C ALA A 23 -12.52 1.12 0.69
N TYR A 24 -11.19 1.13 0.64
CA TYR A 24 -10.43 2.26 0.11
C TYR A 24 -9.57 1.79 -1.04
N HIS A 25 -9.44 2.64 -2.04
CA HIS A 25 -8.50 2.42 -3.14
C HIS A 25 -7.56 3.62 -3.19
N VAL A 26 -6.28 3.36 -2.99
CA VAL A 26 -5.23 4.40 -3.01
C VAL A 26 -4.33 4.10 -4.18
N SER A 27 -4.08 5.09 -5.02
CA SER A 27 -3.24 4.88 -6.21
C SER A 27 -2.26 6.02 -6.41
N ILE A 28 -1.16 5.70 -7.08
CA ILE A 28 -0.24 6.69 -7.64
C ILE A 28 -0.31 6.53 -9.15
N ASP A 29 -0.68 7.61 -9.82
CA ASP A 29 -0.94 7.60 -11.25
C ASP A 29 0.00 8.53 -11.98
N ALA A 30 0.37 8.14 -13.19
CA ALA A 30 1.06 9.00 -14.14
C ALA A 30 0.13 9.16 -15.34
N GLY A 31 -0.60 10.29 -15.38
CA GLY A 31 -1.64 10.49 -16.38
C GLY A 31 -2.70 9.40 -16.27
N PRO A 32 -3.01 8.69 -17.37
CA PRO A 32 -4.01 7.63 -17.34
C PRO A 32 -3.50 6.30 -16.80
N TYR A 33 -2.22 6.22 -16.44
CA TYR A 33 -1.60 4.96 -16.03
C TYR A 33 -1.50 4.86 -14.52
N HIS A 34 -1.91 3.72 -13.97
CA HIS A 34 -1.66 3.40 -12.57
C HIS A 34 -0.24 2.86 -12.42
N ILE A 35 0.59 3.56 -11.66
CA ILE A 35 1.96 3.12 -11.38
C ILE A 35 1.98 2.12 -10.23
N ALA A 36 1.21 2.40 -9.19
CA ALA A 36 1.06 1.52 -8.06
C ALA A 36 -0.28 1.80 -7.41
N TYR A 37 -0.87 0.79 -6.80
CA TYR A 37 -2.13 0.99 -6.09
C TYR A 37 -2.27 0.00 -4.94
N ALA A 38 -3.12 0.37 -4.01
CA ALA A 38 -3.43 -0.45 -2.85
C ALA A 38 -4.94 -0.47 -2.64
N ASP A 39 -5.46 -1.63 -2.33
CA ASP A 39 -6.85 -1.80 -1.91
C ASP A 39 -6.86 -2.16 -0.44
N VAL A 40 -7.65 -1.44 0.34
CA VAL A 40 -7.76 -1.62 1.79
C VAL A 40 -9.20 -1.97 2.10
N ARG A 41 -9.40 -3.12 2.72
CA ARG A 41 -10.74 -3.57 3.07
C ARG A 41 -10.79 -3.96 4.54
N PRO A 42 -11.40 -3.13 5.39
CA PRO A 42 -11.57 -3.48 6.80
C PRO A 42 -12.63 -4.57 6.95
N THR A 43 -12.37 -5.48 7.87
CA THR A 43 -13.34 -6.47 8.32
C THR A 43 -13.60 -6.22 9.80
N CYS A 44 -14.45 -7.03 10.43
CA CYS A 44 -14.77 -6.81 11.85
C CYS A 44 -13.57 -7.02 12.78
N SER A 45 -12.57 -7.81 12.36
CA SER A 45 -11.44 -8.13 13.23
C SER A 45 -10.08 -7.85 12.61
N SER A 46 -10.04 -7.50 11.32
CA SER A 46 -8.78 -7.33 10.62
C SER A 46 -8.91 -6.27 9.53
N VAL A 47 -7.79 -5.92 8.92
CA VAL A 47 -7.75 -5.09 7.72
C VAL A 47 -7.02 -5.90 6.67
N GLU A 48 -7.64 -6.03 5.49
CA GLU A 48 -7.01 -6.67 4.35
C GLU A 48 -6.41 -5.60 3.44
N LEU A 49 -5.15 -5.75 3.12
CA LEU A 49 -4.41 -4.83 2.26
C LEU A 49 -3.86 -5.61 1.08
N SER A 50 -4.09 -5.09 -0.11
CA SER A 50 -3.49 -5.65 -1.32
C SER A 50 -2.76 -4.53 -2.03
N VAL A 51 -1.48 -4.72 -2.32
CA VAL A 51 -0.66 -3.71 -3.01
C VAL A 51 -0.14 -4.30 -4.30
N ASP A 52 -0.24 -3.54 -5.37
CA ASP A 52 0.27 -3.93 -6.66
C ASP A 52 1.08 -2.77 -7.24
N VAL A 53 2.17 -3.12 -7.90
CA VAL A 53 3.04 -2.15 -8.54
C VAL A 53 3.11 -2.54 -10.01
N ALA A 54 2.55 -1.69 -10.86
CA ALA A 54 2.52 -1.94 -12.28
C ALA A 54 3.94 -1.90 -12.82
N LEU A 55 4.29 -2.89 -13.63
CA LEU A 55 5.56 -2.98 -14.32
C LEU A 55 6.78 -3.10 -13.40
N GLY A 56 6.58 -3.15 -12.09
CA GLY A 56 7.67 -3.32 -11.14
C GLY A 56 8.70 -2.21 -11.13
N ASN A 57 8.40 -1.07 -11.70
CA ASN A 57 9.39 -0.03 -11.91
C ASN A 57 9.13 1.26 -11.14
N ALA A 58 8.20 1.26 -10.22
CA ALA A 58 7.98 2.44 -9.40
C ALA A 58 9.20 2.68 -8.53
N ALA A 59 9.68 3.93 -8.49
CA ALA A 59 10.79 4.27 -7.62
C ALA A 59 10.45 3.99 -6.16
N PRO A 60 11.42 3.60 -5.32
CA PRO A 60 11.13 3.29 -3.92
C PRO A 60 10.38 4.40 -3.18
N ARG A 61 10.68 5.66 -3.48
CA ARG A 61 9.97 6.77 -2.82
C ARG A 61 8.51 6.87 -3.22
N LEU A 62 8.15 6.44 -4.44
CA LEU A 62 6.74 6.40 -4.86
C LEU A 62 6.01 5.30 -4.13
N ARG A 63 6.64 4.15 -3.97
CA ARG A 63 6.06 3.06 -3.17
C ARG A 63 5.87 3.49 -1.74
N ARG A 64 6.86 4.21 -1.17
CA ARG A 64 6.75 4.73 0.19
C ARG A 64 5.61 5.74 0.32
N ARG A 65 5.44 6.63 -0.68
CA ARG A 65 4.32 7.56 -0.68
C ARG A 65 2.98 6.83 -0.63
N LEU A 66 2.87 5.76 -1.44
CA LEU A 66 1.66 4.96 -1.45
C LEU A 66 1.40 4.34 -0.08
N ILE A 67 2.42 3.72 0.50
CA ILE A 67 2.28 3.06 1.79
C ILE A 67 1.99 4.07 2.91
N ASP A 68 2.65 5.22 2.91
CA ASP A 68 2.38 6.26 3.89
C ASP A 68 0.92 6.71 3.81
N ALA A 69 0.39 6.88 2.59
CA ALA A 69 -1.00 7.27 2.41
C ALA A 69 -1.96 6.18 2.89
N VAL A 70 -1.63 4.92 2.66
CA VAL A 70 -2.44 3.79 3.12
C VAL A 70 -2.49 3.77 4.64
N PHE A 71 -1.35 3.90 5.30
CA PHE A 71 -1.31 3.83 6.76
C PHE A 71 -1.76 5.11 7.45
N ASP A 72 -2.00 6.18 6.69
CA ASP A 72 -2.67 7.38 7.20
C ASP A 72 -4.19 7.22 7.26
N LEU A 73 -4.75 6.21 6.63
CA LEU A 73 -6.19 5.98 6.69
C LEU A 73 -6.61 5.65 8.13
N ASP A 74 -7.77 6.13 8.53
CA ASP A 74 -8.27 5.93 9.89
C ASP A 74 -8.36 4.46 10.28
N VAL A 75 -8.73 3.60 9.32
CA VAL A 75 -8.86 2.16 9.59
C VAL A 75 -7.54 1.52 9.96
N MET A 76 -6.42 2.13 9.59
CA MET A 76 -5.08 1.64 9.88
C MET A 76 -4.56 2.13 11.22
N ARG A 77 -5.24 3.04 11.87
CA ARG A 77 -4.78 3.64 13.13
C ARG A 77 -5.30 2.93 14.36
N THR A 78 -6.08 1.89 14.18
CA THR A 78 -6.61 1.10 15.26
C THR A 78 -5.81 -0.20 15.36
N PRO A 79 -5.34 -0.60 16.55
CA PRO A 79 -4.63 -1.88 16.68
C PRO A 79 -5.56 -3.02 16.28
N ARG A 80 -5.20 -3.72 15.22
CA ARG A 80 -5.93 -4.90 14.73
C ARG A 80 -5.00 -5.71 13.82
N THR A 81 -5.41 -6.88 13.45
CA THR A 81 -4.63 -7.73 12.57
C THR A 81 -4.61 -7.13 11.17
N LEU A 82 -3.43 -7.08 10.58
CA LEU A 82 -3.26 -6.72 9.17
C LEU A 82 -2.95 -8.00 8.38
N LEU A 83 -3.68 -8.19 7.29
CA LEU A 83 -3.42 -9.26 6.34
C LEU A 83 -3.10 -8.59 5.01
N ALA A 84 -1.85 -8.66 4.57
CA ALA A 84 -1.41 -7.95 3.38
C ALA A 84 -0.94 -8.93 2.31
N THR A 85 -1.23 -8.58 1.05
CA THR A 85 -0.74 -9.29 -0.12
C THR A 85 0.11 -8.32 -0.92
N LEU A 86 1.39 -8.64 -1.08
CA LEU A 86 2.36 -7.78 -1.75
C LEU A 86 2.99 -8.54 -2.91
N PRO A 87 3.57 -7.84 -3.90
CA PRO A 87 4.34 -8.52 -4.94
C PRO A 87 5.52 -9.25 -4.32
N LEU A 88 5.72 -10.50 -4.74
CA LEU A 88 6.83 -11.31 -4.23
C LEU A 88 8.16 -10.71 -4.70
N GLY A 89 9.11 -10.60 -3.79
CA GLY A 89 10.44 -10.09 -4.12
C GLY A 89 10.60 -8.59 -3.97
N ASP A 90 9.52 -7.85 -3.71
CA ASP A 90 9.63 -6.41 -3.49
C ASP A 90 9.97 -6.15 -2.02
N VAL A 91 11.27 -6.22 -1.72
CA VAL A 91 11.77 -6.14 -0.34
C VAL A 91 11.51 -4.75 0.25
N ASP A 92 11.66 -3.69 -0.54
CA ASP A 92 11.45 -2.33 -0.05
C ASP A 92 9.99 -2.13 0.37
N LEU A 93 9.06 -2.64 -0.42
CA LEU A 93 7.64 -2.56 -0.09
C LEU A 93 7.32 -3.35 1.17
N LEU A 94 7.87 -4.55 1.28
CA LEU A 94 7.69 -5.38 2.47
C LEU A 94 8.22 -4.66 3.72
N ASP A 95 9.40 -4.08 3.63
CA ASP A 95 9.98 -3.35 4.76
C ASP A 95 9.12 -2.16 5.16
N ASP A 96 8.61 -1.42 4.18
CA ASP A 96 7.75 -0.26 4.46
C ASP A 96 6.47 -0.68 5.19
N VAL A 97 5.87 -1.78 4.77
CA VAL A 97 4.66 -2.30 5.43
C VAL A 97 5.00 -2.81 6.83
N ALA A 98 6.09 -3.54 6.96
CA ALA A 98 6.47 -4.15 8.23
C ALA A 98 6.76 -3.12 9.32
N GLN A 99 7.21 -1.92 8.95
CA GLN A 99 7.48 -0.85 9.90
C GLN A 99 6.24 -0.39 10.65
N HIS A 100 5.06 -0.65 10.10
CA HIS A 100 3.79 -0.25 10.71
C HIS A 100 3.17 -1.36 11.56
N CYS A 101 3.86 -2.48 11.73
CA CYS A 101 3.31 -3.66 12.39
C CYS A 101 4.28 -4.24 13.40
N VAL A 102 3.73 -5.05 14.31
CA VAL A 102 4.51 -5.92 15.18
C VAL A 102 4.10 -7.37 14.90
N ASN A 103 4.94 -8.31 15.33
CA ASN A 103 4.71 -9.75 15.15
C ASN A 103 4.46 -10.11 13.70
N VAL A 104 5.32 -9.62 12.80
CA VAL A 104 5.15 -9.80 11.38
C VAL A 104 5.60 -11.20 10.98
N HIS A 105 4.74 -11.88 10.22
CA HIS A 105 5.04 -13.17 9.63
C HIS A 105 4.79 -13.08 8.13
N THR A 106 5.67 -13.68 7.34
CA THR A 106 5.58 -13.63 5.88
C THR A 106 5.66 -15.02 5.31
N ARG A 107 5.00 -15.24 4.17
CA ARG A 107 5.17 -16.46 3.40
C ARG A 107 4.89 -16.19 1.93
N ALA A 108 5.55 -16.95 1.06
CA ALA A 108 5.33 -16.85 -0.37
C ALA A 108 4.10 -17.66 -0.76
N ALA A 109 3.32 -17.13 -1.70
CA ALA A 109 2.15 -17.80 -2.25
C ALA A 109 2.02 -17.38 -3.71
N GLY A 110 2.47 -18.24 -4.63
CA GLY A 110 2.48 -17.93 -6.05
C GLY A 110 3.40 -16.75 -6.34
N HIS A 111 2.86 -15.70 -6.94
CA HIS A 111 3.59 -14.48 -7.24
C HIS A 111 3.46 -13.43 -6.14
N SER A 112 2.93 -13.82 -5.01
CA SER A 112 2.64 -12.89 -3.91
C SER A 112 3.41 -13.25 -2.67
N CYS A 113 3.65 -12.24 -1.85
CA CYS A 113 4.13 -12.37 -0.49
C CYS A 113 2.95 -12.06 0.43
N LEU A 114 2.57 -13.04 1.25
CA LEU A 114 1.50 -12.83 2.22
C LEU A 114 2.12 -12.42 3.54
N VAL A 115 1.60 -11.34 4.10
CA VAL A 115 2.12 -10.76 5.34
C VAL A 115 0.99 -10.74 6.34
N ASP A 116 1.24 -11.25 7.54
CA ASP A 116 0.33 -10.98 8.64
C ASP A 116 1.09 -10.34 9.79
N GLY A 117 0.40 -9.49 10.52
CA GLY A 117 0.99 -8.78 11.63
C GLY A 117 -0.09 -8.04 12.39
N ARG A 118 0.34 -7.28 13.39
CA ARG A 118 -0.58 -6.45 14.14
C ARG A 118 -0.21 -4.99 13.94
N LEU A 119 -1.20 -4.21 13.56
CA LEU A 119 -1.00 -2.77 13.39
C LEU A 119 -0.61 -2.14 14.71
N LEU A 120 0.33 -1.19 14.63
CA LEU A 120 0.76 -0.44 15.81
C LEU A 120 -0.32 0.49 16.35
N GLY A 121 -1.21 0.90 15.48
CA GLY A 121 -2.32 1.76 15.88
C GLY A 121 -2.11 3.23 15.56
#